data_bdbcdb32ae892d91697e62e85f77faa3
#
_entry.id   bdbcdb32ae892d91697e62e85f77faa3
#
_cell.length_a   1.000
_cell.length_b   1.000
_cell.length_c   1.000
_cell.angle_alpha   90.00
_cell.angle_beta   90.00
_cell.angle_gamma   90.00
#
_symmetry.space_group_name_H-M   'P 1'
#
loop_
_entity.id
_entity.type
_entity.pdbx_description
1 polymer ?
#
loop_
_entity_poly.entity_id
_entity_poly.type
_entity_poly.pdbx_seq_one_letter_code
_entity_poly.pdbx_strand_id
1 'polypeptide(L)'
;MARINVRGVNLRYEIVGDDGPLVTLITGGRRGYDEFLPMARKLSAEGFRVLLHDRRNTGASDILMSADEVEEAVWADDLHTLLSELGEVPAFIGGSSSGARTALFFALRHPEAVRGLLLLRVTGGAFAAGRLPEAYYDQFIRAAQAGGMEAVCATPEYAERIAANADNHKRLMEMSAETFIAIQTKLRDLFMTGSDLPVFGVSEAELGSLSAPSVIVPGNDRVHDSRVGQKVHALIPGSELHMLPIEDSDEPVIPFTEWGDLEPEIVGVFADFMRRHGGPGVKP
;
A
#
# COMPACT_ATOMS: atom_id res chain seq x y z
N MET A 1 9.70 -5.12 17.72
CA MET A 1 8.63 -5.30 16.73
C MET A 1 7.35 -5.62 17.48
N ALA A 2 6.34 -4.81 17.33
CA ALA A 2 5.06 -5.00 17.99
C ALA A 2 4.08 -5.78 17.08
N ARG A 3 3.11 -6.43 17.71
CA ARG A 3 1.97 -7.06 17.03
C ARG A 3 0.69 -6.66 17.74
N ILE A 4 -0.36 -6.45 16.99
CA ILE A 4 -1.69 -6.10 17.49
C ILE A 4 -2.75 -6.88 16.72
N ASN A 5 -3.77 -7.35 17.42
CA ASN A 5 -4.90 -8.02 16.76
C ASN A 5 -5.84 -6.98 16.16
N VAL A 6 -6.03 -7.05 14.87
CA VAL A 6 -6.90 -6.16 14.10
C VAL A 6 -7.83 -7.02 13.24
N ARG A 7 -9.13 -6.94 13.50
CA ARG A 7 -10.16 -7.64 12.72
C ARG A 7 -9.83 -9.13 12.46
N GLY A 8 -9.33 -9.82 13.52
CA GLY A 8 -9.04 -11.26 13.51
C GLY A 8 -7.66 -11.66 12.98
N VAL A 9 -6.79 -10.71 12.64
CA VAL A 9 -5.38 -10.97 12.26
C VAL A 9 -4.41 -10.23 13.17
N ASN A 10 -3.26 -10.81 13.44
CA ASN A 10 -2.19 -10.11 14.14
C ASN A 10 -1.33 -9.38 13.10
N LEU A 11 -1.43 -8.06 13.08
CA LEU A 11 -0.60 -7.22 12.24
C LEU A 11 0.73 -6.93 12.93
N ARG A 12 1.84 -7.07 12.19
CA ARG A 12 3.15 -6.59 12.62
C ARG A 12 3.23 -5.10 12.31
N TYR A 13 3.68 -4.29 13.29
CA TYR A 13 3.88 -2.87 13.08
C TYR A 13 5.08 -2.33 13.85
N GLU A 14 5.50 -1.12 13.48
CA GLU A 14 6.54 -0.34 14.14
C GLU A 14 6.21 1.15 14.00
N ILE A 15 6.48 1.93 15.05
CA ILE A 15 6.47 3.40 14.98
C ILE A 15 7.90 3.86 15.09
N VAL A 16 8.37 4.58 14.08
CA VAL A 16 9.70 5.19 14.03
C VAL A 16 9.57 6.67 14.40
N GLY A 17 10.32 7.09 15.43
CA GLY A 17 10.25 8.44 15.98
C GLY A 17 9.37 8.53 17.23
N ASP A 18 9.74 9.48 18.10
CA ASP A 18 9.12 9.62 19.43
C ASP A 18 8.12 10.78 19.49
N ASP A 19 8.33 11.82 18.70
CA ASP A 19 7.57 13.08 18.76
C ASP A 19 7.03 13.49 17.38
N GLY A 20 5.97 14.29 17.37
CA GLY A 20 5.39 14.90 16.20
C GLY A 20 4.15 14.19 15.66
N PRO A 21 3.55 14.72 14.59
CA PRO A 21 2.38 14.15 13.95
C PRO A 21 2.68 12.77 13.36
N LEU A 22 1.66 11.88 13.40
CA LEU A 22 1.81 10.56 12.80
C LEU A 22 1.55 10.60 11.30
N VAL A 23 2.42 9.92 10.56
CA VAL A 23 2.21 9.51 9.18
C VAL A 23 2.31 8.00 9.05
N THR A 24 1.39 7.39 8.33
CA THR A 24 1.51 5.99 7.92
C THR A 24 2.13 5.91 6.54
N LEU A 25 3.11 5.02 6.35
CA LEU A 25 3.66 4.67 5.04
C LEU A 25 3.37 3.21 4.70
N ILE A 26 2.68 2.99 3.58
CA ILE A 26 2.23 1.68 3.11
C ILE A 26 3.08 1.27 1.91
N THR A 27 3.77 0.13 2.00
CA THR A 27 4.62 -0.40 0.93
C THR A 27 3.84 -0.81 -0.31
N GLY A 28 4.53 -0.88 -1.45
CA GLY A 28 4.00 -1.38 -2.70
C GLY A 28 3.85 -2.91 -2.73
N GLY A 29 3.23 -3.43 -3.77
CA GLY A 29 3.04 -4.86 -3.99
C GLY A 29 2.42 -5.55 -2.78
N ARG A 30 2.95 -6.72 -2.44
CA ARG A 30 2.60 -7.48 -1.23
C ARG A 30 3.81 -7.66 -0.32
N ARG A 31 4.62 -6.60 -0.20
CA ARG A 31 5.87 -6.60 0.55
C ARG A 31 5.64 -6.23 2.01
N GLY A 32 6.56 -6.68 2.87
CA GLY A 32 6.65 -6.22 4.25
C GLY A 32 7.11 -4.76 4.34
N TYR A 33 6.91 -4.15 5.49
CA TYR A 33 7.20 -2.72 5.69
C TYR A 33 8.68 -2.37 5.72
N ASP A 34 9.57 -3.35 5.85
CA ASP A 34 11.02 -3.14 5.99
C ASP A 34 11.61 -2.33 4.82
N GLU A 35 10.98 -2.40 3.63
CA GLU A 35 11.36 -1.60 2.46
C GLU A 35 11.31 -0.09 2.73
N PHE A 36 10.42 0.37 3.61
CA PHE A 36 10.25 1.80 3.94
C PHE A 36 10.97 2.26 5.21
N LEU A 37 11.71 1.38 5.91
CA LEU A 37 12.49 1.77 7.08
C LEU A 37 13.49 2.92 6.82
N PRO A 38 14.22 2.95 5.69
CA PRO A 38 15.11 4.09 5.40
C PRO A 38 14.36 5.42 5.29
N MET A 39 13.25 5.45 4.55
CA MET A 39 12.40 6.64 4.39
C MET A 39 11.76 7.05 5.73
N ALA A 40 11.28 6.09 6.52
CA ALA A 40 10.69 6.35 7.83
C ALA A 40 11.68 7.01 8.79
N ARG A 41 12.93 6.56 8.80
CA ARG A 41 14.00 7.19 9.62
C ARG A 41 14.30 8.61 9.18
N LYS A 42 14.30 8.88 7.88
CA LYS A 42 14.49 10.24 7.33
C LYS A 42 13.33 11.17 7.72
N LEU A 43 12.07 10.70 7.59
CA LEU A 43 10.90 11.48 8.03
C LEU A 43 10.89 11.68 9.56
N SER A 44 11.34 10.69 10.32
CA SER A 44 11.49 10.85 11.77
C SER A 44 12.52 11.92 12.13
N ALA A 45 13.61 12.03 11.38
CA ALA A 45 14.59 13.11 11.55
C ALA A 45 14.01 14.50 11.19
N GLU A 46 12.97 14.54 10.36
CA GLU A 46 12.20 15.76 10.03
C GLU A 46 11.12 16.11 11.07
N GLY A 47 11.02 15.34 12.17
CA GLY A 47 10.10 15.60 13.27
C GLY A 47 8.72 14.96 13.14
N PHE A 48 8.63 13.83 12.44
CA PHE A 48 7.39 13.07 12.32
C PHE A 48 7.52 11.69 12.97
N ARG A 49 6.41 11.16 13.49
CA ARG A 49 6.33 9.75 13.85
C ARG A 49 5.80 8.97 12.64
N VAL A 50 6.44 7.88 12.29
CA VAL A 50 6.10 7.09 11.10
C VAL A 50 5.62 5.71 11.51
N LEU A 51 4.34 5.41 11.29
CA LEU A 51 3.78 4.09 11.42
C LEU A 51 4.06 3.28 10.17
N LEU A 52 4.76 2.19 10.34
CA LEU A 52 4.96 1.15 9.35
C LEU A 52 4.22 -0.12 9.79
N HIS A 53 3.56 -0.81 8.88
CA HIS A 53 2.89 -2.07 9.19
C HIS A 53 2.88 -3.02 8.01
N ASP A 54 2.94 -4.30 8.30
CA ASP A 54 2.64 -5.34 7.33
C ASP A 54 1.11 -5.49 7.27
N ARG A 55 0.53 -5.28 6.08
CA ARG A 55 -0.89 -5.53 5.87
C ARG A 55 -1.20 -7.01 6.07
N ARG A 56 -2.44 -7.40 6.34
CA ARG A 56 -2.79 -8.83 6.31
C ARG A 56 -2.32 -9.48 5.02
N ASN A 57 -1.91 -10.72 5.08
CA ASN A 57 -1.37 -11.48 3.96
C ASN A 57 -0.01 -10.97 3.43
N THR A 58 0.69 -10.06 4.12
CA THR A 58 2.00 -9.56 3.72
C THR A 58 3.02 -9.62 4.86
N GLY A 59 4.31 -9.69 4.52
CA GLY A 59 5.40 -9.67 5.50
C GLY A 59 5.22 -10.70 6.61
N ALA A 60 5.36 -10.25 7.86
CA ALA A 60 5.21 -11.10 9.05
C ALA A 60 3.83 -11.02 9.71
N SER A 61 2.88 -10.31 9.11
CA SER A 61 1.48 -10.35 9.56
C SER A 61 0.81 -11.68 9.25
N ASP A 62 -0.29 -11.97 9.96
CA ASP A 62 -1.02 -13.20 9.76
C ASP A 62 -1.66 -13.27 8.36
N ILE A 63 -1.70 -14.47 7.81
CA ILE A 63 -2.47 -14.78 6.61
C ILE A 63 -3.91 -15.13 7.02
N LEU A 64 -4.84 -14.33 6.49
CA LEU A 64 -6.29 -14.58 6.57
C LEU A 64 -6.91 -14.17 5.24
N MET A 65 -7.19 -15.15 4.38
CA MET A 65 -7.71 -14.90 3.05
C MET A 65 -9.22 -14.85 3.03
N SER A 66 -9.78 -13.79 2.47
CA SER A 66 -11.17 -13.68 2.04
C SER A 66 -11.23 -12.96 0.69
N ALA A 67 -12.34 -13.08 0.01
CA ALA A 67 -12.62 -12.41 -1.24
C ALA A 67 -13.99 -11.72 -1.20
N ASP A 68 -14.38 -11.18 -0.06
CA ASP A 68 -15.64 -10.47 0.11
C ASP A 68 -15.58 -9.08 -0.54
N GLU A 69 -14.39 -8.46 -0.49
CA GLU A 69 -14.08 -7.15 -1.10
C GLU A 69 -12.70 -7.21 -1.78
N VAL A 70 -12.35 -6.15 -2.50
CA VAL A 70 -10.97 -5.96 -3.00
C VAL A 70 -10.00 -5.82 -1.82
N GLU A 71 -8.78 -6.30 -1.97
CA GLU A 71 -7.80 -6.35 -0.87
C GLU A 71 -7.50 -4.95 -0.30
N GLU A 72 -7.43 -3.92 -1.15
CA GLU A 72 -7.16 -2.55 -0.74
C GLU A 72 -8.24 -1.98 0.19
N ALA A 73 -9.51 -2.35 -0.01
CA ALA A 73 -10.59 -1.97 0.90
C ALA A 73 -10.43 -2.65 2.27
N VAL A 74 -10.11 -3.94 2.27
CA VAL A 74 -9.87 -4.70 3.51
C VAL A 74 -8.65 -4.14 4.25
N TRP A 75 -7.57 -3.80 3.55
CA TRP A 75 -6.36 -3.21 4.14
C TRP A 75 -6.60 -1.79 4.68
N ALA A 76 -7.46 -1.01 4.03
CA ALA A 76 -7.87 0.30 4.50
C ALA A 76 -8.62 0.21 5.84
N ASP A 77 -9.57 -0.71 5.95
CA ASP A 77 -10.31 -0.92 7.20
C ASP A 77 -9.43 -1.49 8.32
N ASP A 78 -8.47 -2.36 7.99
CA ASP A 78 -7.48 -2.84 8.96
C ASP A 78 -6.62 -1.70 9.48
N LEU A 79 -6.14 -0.82 8.59
CA LEU A 79 -5.35 0.33 8.98
C LEU A 79 -6.15 1.30 9.84
N HIS A 80 -7.42 1.55 9.50
CA HIS A 80 -8.28 2.40 10.32
C HIS A 80 -8.44 1.82 11.74
N THR A 81 -8.67 0.51 11.84
CA THR A 81 -8.74 -0.17 13.15
C THR A 81 -7.41 -0.07 13.89
N LEU A 82 -6.27 -0.31 13.21
CA LEU A 82 -4.95 -0.20 13.81
C LEU A 82 -4.69 1.21 14.37
N LEU A 83 -4.94 2.25 13.58
CA LEU A 83 -4.76 3.65 14.00
C LEU A 83 -5.69 4.02 15.17
N SER A 84 -6.93 3.53 15.15
CA SER A 84 -7.90 3.77 16.22
C SER A 84 -7.48 3.12 17.54
N GLU A 85 -7.02 1.87 17.51
CA GLU A 85 -6.51 1.16 18.69
C GLU A 85 -5.24 1.82 19.27
N LEU A 86 -4.43 2.45 18.41
CA LEU A 86 -3.25 3.21 18.83
C LEU A 86 -3.59 4.64 19.31
N GLY A 87 -4.84 5.11 19.12
CA GLY A 87 -5.26 6.48 19.45
C GLY A 87 -4.68 7.54 18.50
N GLU A 88 -4.37 7.17 17.25
CA GLU A 88 -3.61 7.97 16.28
C GLU A 88 -4.47 8.47 15.11
N VAL A 89 -5.77 8.61 15.29
CA VAL A 89 -6.67 9.23 14.30
C VAL A 89 -7.00 10.67 14.67
N PRO A 90 -7.01 11.60 13.70
CA PRO A 90 -6.63 11.46 12.28
C PRO A 90 -5.11 11.48 12.07
N ALA A 91 -4.64 10.83 10.99
CA ALA A 91 -3.23 10.74 10.61
C ALA A 91 -3.00 11.14 9.14
N PHE A 92 -1.73 11.39 8.76
CA PHE A 92 -1.35 11.41 7.36
C PHE A 92 -1.25 9.98 6.84
N ILE A 93 -1.83 9.71 5.67
CA ILE A 93 -1.86 8.38 5.07
C ILE A 93 -1.08 8.40 3.76
N GLY A 94 0.01 7.67 3.70
CA GLY A 94 0.86 7.62 2.53
C GLY A 94 1.18 6.20 2.09
N GLY A 95 1.62 6.06 0.86
CA GLY A 95 2.07 4.78 0.35
C GLY A 95 2.51 4.82 -1.10
N SER A 96 3.15 3.74 -1.53
CA SER A 96 3.60 3.55 -2.90
C SER A 96 2.83 2.44 -3.60
N SER A 97 2.49 2.61 -4.87
CA SER A 97 1.89 1.57 -5.71
C SER A 97 0.57 1.05 -5.11
N SER A 98 0.48 -0.23 -4.75
CA SER A 98 -0.69 -0.76 -4.04
C SER A 98 -0.91 -0.08 -2.68
N GLY A 99 0.15 0.42 -2.03
CA GLY A 99 0.04 1.23 -0.82
C GLY A 99 -0.61 2.58 -1.07
N ALA A 100 -0.33 3.23 -2.20
CA ALA A 100 -1.00 4.47 -2.60
C ALA A 100 -2.50 4.21 -2.89
N ARG A 101 -2.83 3.07 -3.52
CA ARG A 101 -4.23 2.66 -3.71
C ARG A 101 -4.92 2.41 -2.36
N THR A 102 -4.26 1.71 -1.43
CA THR A 102 -4.79 1.51 -0.08
C THR A 102 -5.05 2.85 0.63
N ALA A 103 -4.16 3.84 0.46
CA ALA A 103 -4.36 5.18 1.02
C ALA A 103 -5.58 5.90 0.41
N LEU A 104 -5.83 5.73 -0.89
CA LEU A 104 -7.04 6.24 -1.55
C LEU A 104 -8.30 5.56 -1.01
N PHE A 105 -8.31 4.23 -0.92
CA PHE A 105 -9.44 3.49 -0.31
C PHE A 105 -9.67 3.91 1.15
N PHE A 106 -8.60 4.14 1.92
CA PHE A 106 -8.71 4.65 3.28
C PHE A 106 -9.42 6.01 3.33
N ALA A 107 -9.01 6.94 2.48
CA ALA A 107 -9.61 8.27 2.45
C ALA A 107 -11.07 8.28 1.99
N LEU A 108 -11.45 7.38 1.09
CA LEU A 108 -12.84 7.23 0.65
C LEU A 108 -13.73 6.60 1.71
N ARG A 109 -13.22 5.67 2.50
CA ARG A 109 -13.98 4.92 3.51
C ARG A 109 -13.98 5.59 4.88
N HIS A 110 -12.91 6.28 5.24
CA HIS A 110 -12.67 6.90 6.55
C HIS A 110 -12.17 8.35 6.41
N PRO A 111 -12.91 9.23 5.72
CA PRO A 111 -12.46 10.59 5.41
C PRO A 111 -12.12 11.43 6.66
N GLU A 112 -12.82 11.18 7.78
CA GLU A 112 -12.60 11.86 9.06
C GLU A 112 -11.28 11.47 9.73
N ALA A 113 -10.70 10.33 9.34
CA ALA A 113 -9.45 9.80 9.89
C ALA A 113 -8.20 10.28 9.11
N VAL A 114 -8.38 11.12 8.07
CA VAL A 114 -7.30 11.57 7.18
C VAL A 114 -6.95 13.04 7.43
N ARG A 115 -5.68 13.32 7.73
CA ARG A 115 -5.12 14.69 7.71
C ARG A 115 -4.67 15.11 6.32
N GLY A 116 -4.14 14.19 5.55
CA GLY A 116 -3.68 14.40 4.18
C GLY A 116 -3.14 13.11 3.58
N LEU A 117 -3.03 13.09 2.26
CA LEU A 117 -2.58 11.93 1.49
C LEU A 117 -1.19 12.17 0.86
N LEU A 118 -0.33 11.17 0.95
CA LEU A 118 1.01 11.17 0.36
C LEU A 118 1.07 10.03 -0.67
N LEU A 119 0.76 10.33 -1.94
CA LEU A 119 0.57 9.34 -2.99
C LEU A 119 1.83 9.19 -3.84
N LEU A 120 2.54 8.09 -3.68
CA LEU A 120 3.78 7.79 -4.40
C LEU A 120 3.54 6.68 -5.42
N ARG A 121 3.95 6.89 -6.68
CA ARG A 121 3.94 5.86 -7.74
C ARG A 121 2.58 5.18 -7.88
N VAL A 122 1.50 5.95 -7.98
CA VAL A 122 0.13 5.41 -8.10
C VAL A 122 0.03 4.52 -9.35
N THR A 123 -0.64 3.38 -9.21
CA THR A 123 -0.79 2.39 -10.28
C THR A 123 -2.13 2.47 -10.98
N GLY A 124 -2.09 2.41 -12.30
CA GLY A 124 -3.25 2.36 -13.19
C GLY A 124 -2.83 2.05 -14.62
N GLY A 125 -3.78 2.01 -15.51
CA GLY A 125 -3.53 1.86 -16.95
C GLY A 125 -3.35 0.42 -17.44
N ALA A 126 -3.44 0.26 -18.76
CA ALA A 126 -3.54 -1.05 -19.43
C ALA A 126 -2.32 -1.96 -19.22
N PHE A 127 -1.10 -1.38 -19.15
CA PHE A 127 0.10 -2.19 -18.96
C PHE A 127 0.10 -2.87 -17.58
N ALA A 128 -0.18 -2.11 -16.53
CA ALA A 128 -0.27 -2.63 -15.18
C ALA A 128 -1.44 -3.64 -15.05
N ALA A 129 -2.59 -3.37 -15.68
CA ALA A 129 -3.73 -4.27 -15.75
C ALA A 129 -3.38 -5.62 -16.39
N GLY A 130 -2.57 -5.62 -17.43
CA GLY A 130 -2.14 -6.84 -18.10
C GLY A 130 -1.06 -7.64 -17.34
N ARG A 131 -0.33 -7.00 -16.42
CA ARG A 131 0.82 -7.62 -15.74
C ARG A 131 0.53 -8.05 -14.29
N LEU A 132 -0.17 -7.20 -13.53
CA LEU A 132 -0.31 -7.42 -12.09
C LEU A 132 -1.17 -8.65 -11.71
N PRO A 133 -2.21 -9.06 -12.45
CA PRO A 133 -2.96 -10.27 -12.13
C PRO A 133 -2.08 -11.52 -12.07
N GLU A 134 -1.15 -11.66 -13.01
CA GLU A 134 -0.17 -12.76 -13.00
C GLU A 134 0.67 -12.74 -11.72
N ALA A 135 1.23 -11.58 -11.36
CA ALA A 135 2.10 -11.44 -10.21
C ALA A 135 1.37 -11.62 -8.86
N TYR A 136 0.07 -11.30 -8.82
CA TYR A 136 -0.67 -11.26 -7.57
C TYR A 136 -1.55 -12.49 -7.33
N TYR A 137 -1.99 -13.16 -8.40
CA TYR A 137 -3.00 -14.22 -8.31
C TYR A 137 -2.67 -15.45 -9.16
N ASP A 138 -2.47 -15.29 -10.48
CA ASP A 138 -2.47 -16.42 -11.40
C ASP A 138 -1.30 -17.39 -11.17
N GLN A 139 -0.12 -16.90 -10.81
CA GLN A 139 1.01 -17.75 -10.46
C GLN A 139 0.68 -18.68 -9.27
N PHE A 140 -0.04 -18.19 -8.26
CA PHE A 140 -0.40 -18.96 -7.07
C PHE A 140 -1.55 -19.94 -7.34
N ILE A 141 -2.50 -19.54 -8.20
CA ILE A 141 -3.56 -20.43 -8.68
C ILE A 141 -2.92 -21.64 -9.38
N ARG A 142 -1.96 -21.41 -10.28
CA ARG A 142 -1.26 -22.50 -10.98
C ARG A 142 -0.44 -23.37 -10.02
N ALA A 143 0.23 -22.77 -9.02
CA ALA A 143 0.95 -23.54 -8.01
C ALA A 143 0.00 -24.47 -7.23
N ALA A 144 -1.16 -23.95 -6.80
CA ALA A 144 -2.17 -24.75 -6.11
C ALA A 144 -2.75 -25.89 -6.99
N GLN A 145 -2.98 -25.61 -8.27
CA GLN A 145 -3.45 -26.61 -9.23
C GLN A 145 -2.41 -27.73 -9.46
N ALA A 146 -1.13 -27.40 -9.49
CA ALA A 146 -0.05 -28.32 -9.79
C ALA A 146 0.35 -29.22 -8.60
N GLY A 147 0.32 -28.70 -7.37
CA GLY A 147 0.83 -29.43 -6.21
C GLY A 147 0.17 -29.05 -4.86
N GLY A 148 -1.05 -28.48 -4.92
CA GLY A 148 -1.81 -28.16 -3.72
C GLY A 148 -1.18 -27.05 -2.88
N MET A 149 -1.53 -27.01 -1.60
CA MET A 149 -1.06 -25.95 -0.69
C MET A 149 0.43 -26.07 -0.40
N GLU A 150 1.04 -27.25 -0.49
CA GLU A 150 2.49 -27.40 -0.36
C GLU A 150 3.23 -26.66 -1.47
N ALA A 151 2.76 -26.73 -2.72
CA ALA A 151 3.35 -25.99 -3.83
C ALA A 151 3.15 -24.46 -3.68
N VAL A 152 2.01 -24.02 -3.13
CA VAL A 152 1.79 -22.61 -2.78
C VAL A 152 2.82 -22.15 -1.73
N CYS A 153 2.96 -22.89 -0.64
CA CYS A 153 3.93 -22.57 0.43
C CYS A 153 5.38 -22.53 -0.06
N ALA A 154 5.70 -23.28 -1.12
CA ALA A 154 7.04 -23.33 -1.71
C ALA A 154 7.32 -22.19 -2.70
N THR A 155 6.33 -21.39 -3.09
CA THR A 155 6.57 -20.20 -3.93
C THR A 155 7.41 -19.17 -3.17
N PRO A 156 8.28 -18.40 -3.85
CA PRO A 156 9.16 -17.45 -3.17
C PRO A 156 8.43 -16.49 -2.22
N GLU A 157 7.27 -15.96 -2.66
CA GLU A 157 6.50 -14.98 -1.91
C GLU A 157 5.85 -15.57 -0.64
N TYR A 158 5.32 -16.80 -0.71
CA TYR A 158 4.76 -17.47 0.47
C TYR A 158 5.85 -18.03 1.38
N ALA A 159 6.95 -18.54 0.83
CA ALA A 159 8.09 -18.98 1.61
C ALA A 159 8.69 -17.84 2.45
N GLU A 160 8.80 -16.62 1.87
CA GLU A 160 9.23 -15.41 2.60
C GLU A 160 8.29 -15.10 3.76
N ARG A 161 6.96 -15.10 3.54
CA ARG A 161 5.95 -14.83 4.58
C ARG A 161 5.94 -15.89 5.67
N ILE A 162 6.19 -17.15 5.31
CA ILE A 162 6.32 -18.27 6.26
C ILE A 162 7.61 -18.11 7.09
N ALA A 163 8.72 -17.74 6.45
CA ALA A 163 9.97 -17.49 7.16
C ALA A 163 9.86 -16.31 8.15
N ALA A 164 9.10 -15.27 7.78
CA ALA A 164 8.84 -14.11 8.63
C ALA A 164 7.84 -14.40 9.77
N ASN A 165 6.91 -15.34 9.58
CA ASN A 165 5.91 -15.77 10.55
C ASN A 165 5.57 -17.26 10.33
N ALA A 166 6.15 -18.14 11.14
CA ALA A 166 5.99 -19.58 10.99
C ALA A 166 4.53 -20.09 11.12
N ASP A 167 3.67 -19.36 11.85
CA ASP A 167 2.25 -19.71 11.98
C ASP A 167 1.50 -19.61 10.63
N ASN A 168 2.03 -18.82 9.68
CA ASN A 168 1.45 -18.71 8.36
C ASN A 168 1.49 -20.03 7.55
N HIS A 169 2.50 -20.88 7.79
CA HIS A 169 2.51 -22.23 7.20
C HIS A 169 1.29 -23.03 7.62
N LYS A 170 1.00 -23.08 8.93
CA LYS A 170 -0.16 -23.79 9.47
C LYS A 170 -1.47 -23.23 8.88
N ARG A 171 -1.61 -21.90 8.87
CA ARG A 171 -2.80 -21.22 8.35
C ARG A 171 -3.06 -21.58 6.87
N LEU A 172 -2.01 -21.65 6.07
CA LEU A 172 -2.12 -22.04 4.66
C LEU A 172 -2.47 -23.52 4.50
N MET A 173 -1.84 -24.41 5.28
CA MET A 173 -2.07 -25.86 5.19
C MET A 173 -3.43 -26.30 5.75
N GLU A 174 -4.09 -25.47 6.57
CA GLU A 174 -5.47 -25.70 7.02
C GLU A 174 -6.51 -25.40 5.94
N MET A 175 -6.12 -24.72 4.84
CA MET A 175 -6.98 -24.41 3.71
C MET A 175 -6.88 -25.50 2.63
N SER A 176 -8.01 -25.90 2.02
CA SER A 176 -7.95 -26.77 0.83
C SER A 176 -7.46 -25.99 -0.40
N ALA A 177 -6.82 -26.69 -1.34
CA ALA A 177 -6.37 -26.07 -2.59
C ALA A 177 -7.55 -25.50 -3.40
N GLU A 178 -8.71 -26.17 -3.37
CA GLU A 178 -9.93 -25.70 -4.05
C GLU A 178 -10.40 -24.36 -3.44
N THR A 179 -10.43 -24.25 -2.11
CA THR A 179 -10.79 -23.01 -1.41
C THR A 179 -9.81 -21.90 -1.74
N PHE A 180 -8.52 -22.17 -1.72
CA PHE A 180 -7.46 -21.20 -2.06
C PHE A 180 -7.63 -20.70 -3.49
N ILE A 181 -7.80 -21.63 -4.48
CA ILE A 181 -8.01 -21.29 -5.89
C ILE A 181 -9.26 -20.43 -6.06
N ALA A 182 -10.36 -20.79 -5.41
CA ALA A 182 -11.61 -20.03 -5.50
C ALA A 182 -11.45 -18.59 -4.98
N ILE A 183 -10.78 -18.42 -3.83
CA ILE A 183 -10.49 -17.09 -3.25
C ILE A 183 -9.58 -16.28 -4.18
N GLN A 184 -8.46 -16.86 -4.63
CA GLN A 184 -7.51 -16.14 -5.50
C GLN A 184 -8.15 -15.76 -6.84
N THR A 185 -8.97 -16.63 -7.42
CA THR A 185 -9.72 -16.33 -8.65
C THR A 185 -10.68 -15.16 -8.43
N LYS A 186 -11.45 -15.19 -7.35
CA LYS A 186 -12.40 -14.11 -7.05
C LYS A 186 -11.69 -12.79 -6.76
N LEU A 187 -10.57 -12.80 -6.04
CA LEU A 187 -9.74 -11.59 -5.81
C LEU A 187 -9.19 -11.03 -7.11
N ARG A 188 -8.69 -11.89 -8.01
CA ARG A 188 -8.26 -11.48 -9.35
C ARG A 188 -9.40 -10.82 -10.12
N ASP A 189 -10.57 -11.45 -10.12
CA ASP A 189 -11.73 -10.93 -10.85
C ASP A 189 -12.20 -9.59 -10.27
N LEU A 190 -12.23 -9.44 -8.95
CA LEU A 190 -12.50 -8.16 -8.28
C LEU A 190 -11.46 -7.09 -8.66
N PHE A 191 -10.16 -7.44 -8.67
CA PHE A 191 -9.11 -6.54 -9.12
C PHE A 191 -9.32 -6.08 -10.57
N MET A 192 -9.71 -7.01 -11.45
CA MET A 192 -9.93 -6.74 -12.87
C MET A 192 -11.17 -5.89 -13.16
N THR A 193 -12.19 -5.90 -12.31
CA THR A 193 -13.37 -5.02 -12.47
C THR A 193 -12.99 -3.51 -12.41
N GLY A 194 -11.89 -3.17 -11.78
CA GLY A 194 -11.38 -1.79 -11.70
C GLY A 194 -10.25 -1.46 -12.68
N SER A 195 -9.94 -2.35 -13.63
CA SER A 195 -8.76 -2.22 -14.51
C SER A 195 -8.81 -1.05 -15.48
N ASP A 196 -10.01 -0.61 -15.89
CA ASP A 196 -10.22 0.50 -16.81
C ASP A 196 -10.35 1.87 -16.10
N LEU A 197 -10.34 1.86 -14.77
CA LEU A 197 -10.44 3.07 -13.97
C LEU A 197 -9.11 3.84 -13.93
N PRO A 198 -9.11 5.16 -13.64
CA PRO A 198 -7.88 5.96 -13.54
C PRO A 198 -6.83 5.37 -12.60
N VAL A 199 -7.31 4.83 -11.48
CA VAL A 199 -6.56 4.01 -10.51
C VAL A 199 -7.35 2.72 -10.32
N PHE A 200 -6.69 1.60 -10.21
CA PHE A 200 -7.40 0.33 -10.02
C PHE A 200 -8.35 0.38 -8.83
N GLY A 201 -9.64 0.19 -9.11
CA GLY A 201 -10.70 0.19 -8.12
C GLY A 201 -11.15 1.57 -7.65
N VAL A 202 -10.63 2.68 -8.23
CA VAL A 202 -11.04 4.06 -7.87
C VAL A 202 -11.44 4.83 -9.12
N SER A 203 -12.69 5.25 -9.18
CA SER A 203 -13.27 6.00 -10.30
C SER A 203 -12.90 7.49 -10.29
N GLU A 204 -13.13 8.16 -11.43
CA GLU A 204 -12.95 9.63 -11.54
C GLU A 204 -13.84 10.39 -10.54
N ALA A 205 -15.08 9.92 -10.34
CA ALA A 205 -16.01 10.53 -9.40
C ALA A 205 -15.52 10.40 -7.95
N GLU A 206 -14.99 9.25 -7.57
CA GLU A 206 -14.41 9.01 -6.24
C GLU A 206 -13.17 9.87 -6.02
N LEU A 207 -12.24 9.94 -6.99
CA LEU A 207 -11.08 10.85 -6.90
C LEU A 207 -11.53 12.31 -6.76
N GLY A 208 -12.54 12.73 -7.52
CA GLY A 208 -13.13 14.08 -7.46
C GLY A 208 -13.86 14.39 -6.15
N SER A 209 -14.25 13.38 -5.37
CA SER A 209 -14.91 13.54 -4.08
C SER A 209 -13.94 13.68 -2.90
N LEU A 210 -12.66 13.41 -3.10
CA LEU A 210 -11.65 13.51 -2.04
C LEU A 210 -11.48 14.96 -1.59
N SER A 211 -11.64 15.21 -0.31
CA SER A 211 -11.49 16.53 0.31
C SER A 211 -10.18 16.69 1.09
N ALA A 212 -9.52 15.60 1.43
CA ALA A 212 -8.25 15.63 2.14
C ALA A 212 -7.15 16.24 1.27
N PRO A 213 -6.33 17.17 1.80
CA PRO A 213 -5.14 17.66 1.10
C PRO A 213 -4.31 16.49 0.61
N SER A 214 -3.79 16.58 -0.61
CA SER A 214 -3.07 15.45 -1.21
C SER A 214 -1.82 15.93 -1.96
N VAL A 215 -0.71 15.23 -1.83
CA VAL A 215 0.48 15.37 -2.67
C VAL A 215 0.74 14.09 -3.44
N ILE A 216 1.03 14.24 -4.73
CA ILE A 216 1.27 13.13 -5.65
C ILE A 216 2.71 13.22 -6.18
N VAL A 217 3.46 12.15 -6.03
CA VAL A 217 4.76 11.94 -6.66
C VAL A 217 4.63 10.77 -7.64
N PRO A 218 4.58 11.03 -8.96
CA PRO A 218 4.41 9.99 -9.97
C PRO A 218 5.56 9.00 -10.01
N GLY A 219 5.30 7.81 -10.55
CA GLY A 219 6.35 6.86 -10.94
C GLY A 219 6.94 7.21 -12.30
N ASN A 220 7.85 6.34 -12.80
CA ASN A 220 8.51 6.53 -14.08
C ASN A 220 8.72 5.20 -14.83
N ASP A 221 8.13 4.10 -14.39
CA ASP A 221 8.16 2.82 -15.09
C ASP A 221 6.79 2.48 -15.70
N ARG A 222 6.70 1.40 -16.47
CA ARG A 222 5.46 1.08 -17.19
C ARG A 222 4.30 0.67 -16.30
N VAL A 223 4.54 0.12 -15.11
CA VAL A 223 3.49 -0.19 -14.10
C VAL A 223 3.08 1.06 -13.33
N HIS A 224 4.05 1.96 -13.11
CA HIS A 224 3.86 3.24 -12.41
C HIS A 224 4.07 4.40 -13.38
N ASP A 225 3.35 4.38 -14.50
CA ASP A 225 3.42 5.40 -15.55
C ASP A 225 3.16 6.79 -14.98
N SER A 226 4.06 7.74 -15.27
CA SER A 226 3.98 9.11 -14.76
C SER A 226 2.64 9.78 -15.10
N ARG A 227 2.05 9.43 -16.25
CA ARG A 227 0.74 9.94 -16.70
C ARG A 227 -0.40 9.54 -15.77
N VAL A 228 -0.30 8.39 -15.08
CA VAL A 228 -1.30 7.99 -14.08
C VAL A 228 -1.29 8.97 -12.90
N GLY A 229 -0.12 9.29 -12.36
CA GLY A 229 0.02 10.28 -11.28
C GLY A 229 -0.46 11.67 -11.69
N GLN A 230 -0.13 12.11 -12.91
CA GLN A 230 -0.60 13.38 -13.47
C GLN A 230 -2.15 13.39 -13.63
N LYS A 231 -2.75 12.29 -14.10
CA LYS A 231 -4.20 12.14 -14.18
C LYS A 231 -4.86 12.17 -12.80
N VAL A 232 -4.28 11.51 -11.82
CA VAL A 232 -4.77 11.53 -10.41
C VAL A 232 -4.74 12.95 -9.88
N HIS A 233 -3.65 13.70 -10.10
CA HIS A 233 -3.56 15.12 -9.73
C HIS A 233 -4.67 15.95 -10.39
N ALA A 234 -4.92 15.77 -11.67
CA ALA A 234 -5.96 16.51 -12.38
C ALA A 234 -7.38 16.21 -11.86
N LEU A 235 -7.60 15.05 -11.22
CA LEU A 235 -8.90 14.61 -10.73
C LEU A 235 -9.14 14.93 -9.25
N ILE A 236 -8.10 14.96 -8.42
CA ILE A 236 -8.23 15.28 -6.98
C ILE A 236 -8.18 16.80 -6.78
N PRO A 237 -9.29 17.43 -6.31
CA PRO A 237 -9.34 18.87 -6.14
C PRO A 237 -8.26 19.39 -5.18
N GLY A 238 -7.53 20.44 -5.61
CA GLY A 238 -6.53 21.09 -4.77
C GLY A 238 -5.31 20.24 -4.39
N SER A 239 -5.12 19.10 -5.05
CA SER A 239 -3.91 18.29 -4.84
C SER A 239 -2.66 19.00 -5.38
N GLU A 240 -1.50 18.60 -4.88
CA GLU A 240 -0.18 19.06 -5.33
C GLU A 240 0.51 17.95 -6.13
N LEU A 241 1.19 18.34 -7.22
CA LEU A 241 1.98 17.41 -8.04
C LEU A 241 3.46 17.76 -7.92
N HIS A 242 4.29 16.79 -7.56
CA HIS A 242 5.74 16.93 -7.58
C HIS A 242 6.34 15.93 -8.55
N MET A 243 6.94 16.44 -9.64
CA MET A 243 7.66 15.63 -10.62
C MET A 243 9.10 15.52 -10.18
N LEU A 244 9.59 14.31 -9.98
CA LEU A 244 11.01 14.06 -9.73
C LEU A 244 11.84 14.34 -11.01
N PRO A 245 13.13 14.72 -10.89
CA PRO A 245 13.99 15.01 -12.03
C PRO A 245 14.51 13.71 -12.68
N ILE A 246 13.60 12.83 -13.04
CA ILE A 246 13.86 11.54 -13.69
C ILE A 246 13.04 11.41 -14.96
N GLU A 247 13.58 10.72 -15.96
CA GLU A 247 12.86 10.43 -17.18
C GLU A 247 11.98 9.19 -17.05
N ASP A 248 10.92 9.11 -17.85
CA ASP A 248 10.11 7.89 -17.97
C ASP A 248 10.96 6.76 -18.57
N SER A 249 10.78 5.56 -18.06
CA SER A 249 11.51 4.35 -18.46
C SER A 249 10.56 3.34 -19.10
N ASP A 250 11.08 2.61 -20.09
CA ASP A 250 10.39 1.44 -20.68
C ASP A 250 10.51 0.17 -19.83
N GLU A 251 11.21 0.24 -18.68
CA GLU A 251 11.28 -0.89 -17.75
C GLU A 251 9.89 -1.25 -17.24
N PRO A 252 9.56 -2.53 -17.19
CA PRO A 252 8.26 -2.97 -16.70
C PRO A 252 7.95 -2.52 -15.27
N VAL A 253 8.92 -2.68 -14.37
CA VAL A 253 8.87 -2.27 -12.96
C VAL A 253 10.28 -1.94 -12.50
N ILE A 254 10.49 -0.76 -11.97
CA ILE A 254 11.71 -0.37 -11.27
C ILE A 254 11.50 -0.64 -9.78
N PRO A 255 12.33 -1.48 -9.11
CA PRO A 255 12.25 -1.69 -7.67
C PRO A 255 12.35 -0.38 -6.90
N PHE A 256 11.58 -0.24 -5.82
CA PHE A 256 11.63 1.00 -5.03
C PHE A 256 13.02 1.26 -4.44
N THR A 257 13.79 0.22 -4.16
CA THR A 257 15.18 0.32 -3.68
C THR A 257 16.12 1.04 -4.64
N GLU A 258 15.80 1.07 -5.95
CA GLU A 258 16.57 1.83 -6.94
C GLU A 258 16.28 3.35 -6.89
N TRP A 259 15.23 3.75 -6.15
CA TRP A 259 14.90 5.15 -5.89
C TRP A 259 15.62 5.72 -4.64
N GLY A 260 16.60 4.99 -4.09
CA GLY A 260 17.31 5.39 -2.87
C GLY A 260 17.91 6.79 -2.92
N ASP A 261 18.45 7.19 -4.05
CA ASP A 261 19.02 8.54 -4.26
C ASP A 261 17.95 9.63 -4.36
N LEU A 262 16.69 9.26 -4.66
CA LEU A 262 15.54 10.17 -4.74
C LEU A 262 14.82 10.30 -3.40
N GLU A 263 15.05 9.38 -2.47
CA GLU A 263 14.37 9.39 -1.16
C GLU A 263 14.52 10.73 -0.41
N PRO A 264 15.70 11.40 -0.37
CA PRO A 264 15.82 12.68 0.32
C PRO A 264 14.89 13.76 -0.24
N GLU A 265 14.71 13.81 -1.57
CA GLU A 265 13.80 14.75 -2.22
C GLU A 265 12.33 14.40 -1.89
N ILE A 266 11.95 13.13 -1.98
CA ILE A 266 10.61 12.65 -1.63
C ILE A 266 10.28 12.97 -0.17
N VAL A 267 11.22 12.71 0.75
CA VAL A 267 11.10 13.04 2.17
C VAL A 267 10.89 14.54 2.38
N GLY A 268 11.68 15.38 1.69
CA GLY A 268 11.53 16.85 1.75
C GLY A 268 10.14 17.29 1.31
N VAL A 269 9.65 16.79 0.17
CA VAL A 269 8.30 17.08 -0.35
C VAL A 269 7.23 16.66 0.64
N PHE A 270 7.31 15.46 1.19
CA PHE A 270 6.34 14.96 2.16
C PHE A 270 6.38 15.74 3.48
N ALA A 271 7.56 16.04 3.99
CA ALA A 271 7.72 16.80 5.21
C ALA A 271 7.16 18.22 5.08
N ASP A 272 7.47 18.92 3.98
CA ASP A 272 6.95 20.26 3.73
C ASP A 272 5.43 20.27 3.55
N PHE A 273 4.88 19.28 2.85
CA PHE A 273 3.44 19.10 2.73
C PHE A 273 2.79 18.88 4.09
N MET A 274 3.31 17.96 4.89
CA MET A 274 2.76 17.65 6.21
C MET A 274 2.87 18.84 7.18
N ARG A 275 3.92 19.64 7.12
CA ARG A 275 4.04 20.88 7.92
C ARG A 275 2.95 21.90 7.57
N ARG A 276 2.63 22.07 6.31
CA ARG A 276 1.57 23.00 5.86
C ARG A 276 0.16 22.55 6.24
N HIS A 277 -0.06 21.23 6.34
CA HIS A 277 -1.39 20.66 6.58
C HIS A 277 -1.55 20.00 7.97
N GLY A 278 -0.52 20.00 8.81
CA GLY A 278 -0.51 19.31 10.10
C GLY A 278 -1.28 19.97 11.24
N GLY A 279 -1.74 21.20 11.05
CA GLY A 279 -2.44 21.97 12.10
C GLY A 279 -1.50 22.56 13.17
N PRO A 280 -2.03 23.26 14.18
CA PRO A 280 -1.24 23.86 15.23
C PRO A 280 -0.53 22.79 16.08
N GLY A 281 0.79 22.80 16.09
CA GLY A 281 1.65 21.86 16.82
C GLY A 281 2.75 21.22 15.96
N VAL A 282 2.66 21.30 14.65
CA VAL A 282 3.77 20.94 13.76
C VAL A 282 4.79 22.07 13.82
N LYS A 283 5.98 21.82 14.37
CA LYS A 283 7.06 22.82 14.33
C LYS A 283 7.47 23.07 12.88
N PRO A 284 7.67 24.34 12.49
CA PRO A 284 8.14 24.70 11.16
C PRO A 284 9.52 24.14 10.86
#